data_b371cb1bc45d271a8dc4c4f219818037
#
_entry.id   b371cb1bc45d271a8dc4c4f219818037
#
_cell.length_a   1.000
_cell.length_b   1.000
_cell.length_c   1.000
_cell.angle_alpha   90.00
_cell.angle_beta   90.00
_cell.angle_gamma   90.00
#
_symmetry.space_group_name_H-M   'P 1'
#
loop_
_entity.id
_entity.type
_entity.pdbx_description
1 polymer ?
#
loop_
_entity_poly.entity_id
_entity_poly.type
_entity_poly.pdbx_seq_one_letter_code
_entity_poly.pdbx_strand_id
1 'polypeptide(L)'
;MIREILLLVLMLSMISCTTTKELTEENNIPGDGSYFTILYYGYPNTERLILAESISEKWKIKYEEAAGCAIDGKTERKIEDKNRKTYAKIEKKYGEDWKIKYEKDIIDAGIAQADIMDILITNKTFRAEIEKHHIEIDGVDKEVWPLKESGAYQVKIYGSDEKNEKINCCTFHVNTKNKTVYLIK
;
A
#
# COMPACT_ATOMS: atom_id res chain seq x y z
N MET A 1 41.29 19.59 -29.34
CA MET A 1 40.49 20.19 -28.23
C MET A 1 39.02 19.72 -28.23
N ILE A 2 38.27 19.76 -29.32
CA ILE A 2 36.84 19.35 -29.34
C ILE A 2 36.67 17.84 -29.04
N ARG A 3 37.57 16.99 -29.47
CA ARG A 3 37.53 15.53 -29.30
C ARG A 3 37.75 15.10 -27.84
N GLU A 4 38.55 15.84 -27.07
CA GLU A 4 38.79 15.59 -25.65
C GLU A 4 37.61 16.02 -24.76
N ILE A 5 36.93 17.11 -25.17
CA ILE A 5 35.71 17.57 -24.47
C ILE A 5 34.54 16.61 -24.66
N LEU A 6 34.42 15.99 -25.85
CA LEU A 6 33.35 15.01 -26.14
C LEU A 6 33.54 13.74 -25.33
N LEU A 7 34.76 13.28 -25.07
CA LEU A 7 35.07 12.12 -24.23
C LEU A 7 34.79 12.38 -22.75
N LEU A 8 35.00 13.61 -22.27
CA LEU A 8 34.76 14.00 -20.90
C LEU A 8 33.25 14.07 -20.59
N VAL A 9 32.43 14.51 -21.57
CA VAL A 9 30.96 14.57 -21.42
C VAL A 9 30.34 13.15 -21.44
N LEU A 10 30.91 12.20 -22.18
CA LEU A 10 30.44 10.81 -22.19
C LEU A 10 30.75 10.05 -20.90
N MET A 11 31.81 10.45 -20.18
CA MET A 11 32.19 9.82 -18.89
C MET A 11 31.34 10.33 -17.70
N LEU A 12 30.66 11.49 -17.81
CA LEU A 12 29.83 12.03 -16.74
C LEU A 12 28.40 11.47 -16.74
N SER A 13 27.96 10.76 -17.79
CA SER A 13 26.61 10.21 -17.89
C SER A 13 26.42 8.85 -17.23
N MET A 14 27.46 8.26 -16.62
CA MET A 14 27.41 6.94 -15.95
C MET A 14 27.32 7.00 -14.43
N ILE A 15 27.02 8.18 -13.86
CA ILE A 15 26.68 8.25 -12.42
C ILE A 15 25.17 7.96 -12.30
N SER A 16 24.80 6.71 -12.57
CA SER A 16 23.50 6.18 -12.19
C SER A 16 23.47 6.05 -10.68
N CYS A 17 22.64 6.89 -10.06
CA CYS A 17 22.46 7.01 -8.63
C CYS A 17 21.89 5.71 -8.06
N THR A 18 22.74 4.82 -7.55
CA THR A 18 22.33 3.77 -6.62
C THR A 18 22.19 4.41 -5.24
N THR A 19 21.04 5.02 -4.97
CA THR A 19 20.69 5.43 -3.61
C THR A 19 20.31 4.19 -2.81
N THR A 20 21.29 3.47 -2.29
CA THR A 20 21.04 2.50 -1.21
C THR A 20 20.73 3.30 0.04
N LYS A 21 19.46 3.32 0.45
CA LYS A 21 19.09 3.78 1.79
C LYS A 21 19.91 2.98 2.82
N GLU A 22 20.71 3.67 3.64
CA GLU A 22 21.39 3.02 4.77
C GLU A 22 20.35 2.42 5.70
N LEU A 23 20.41 1.10 5.85
CA LEU A 23 19.53 0.35 6.73
C LEU A 23 20.03 0.51 8.17
N THR A 24 19.57 1.53 8.88
CA THR A 24 19.89 1.72 10.30
C THR A 24 19.31 0.59 11.15
N GLU A 25 20.10 0.09 12.11
CA GLU A 25 19.63 -0.89 13.09
C GLU A 25 18.82 -0.17 14.18
N GLU A 26 17.51 -0.15 14.01
CA GLU A 26 16.60 0.27 15.08
C GLU A 26 16.06 -0.96 15.82
N ASN A 27 16.56 -1.19 17.03
CA ASN A 27 16.20 -2.29 17.91
C ASN A 27 14.90 -1.98 18.69
N ASN A 28 13.82 -1.60 18.03
CA ASN A 28 12.57 -1.33 18.73
C ASN A 28 11.56 -2.48 18.58
N ILE A 29 11.23 -3.12 19.72
CA ILE A 29 10.01 -3.91 19.85
C ILE A 29 8.89 -2.89 20.01
N PRO A 30 7.91 -2.79 19.07
CA PRO A 30 6.86 -1.80 19.18
C PRO A 30 6.00 -2.03 20.42
N GLY A 31 6.25 -1.26 21.48
CA GLY A 31 5.39 -1.16 22.65
C GLY A 31 4.51 0.10 22.64
N ASP A 32 4.84 1.06 21.77
CA ASP A 32 4.33 2.44 21.73
C ASP A 32 3.37 2.74 20.59
N GLY A 33 2.89 1.71 19.88
CA GLY A 33 2.05 1.88 18.68
C GLY A 33 2.82 1.88 17.36
N SER A 34 4.15 1.70 17.37
CA SER A 34 4.96 1.57 16.17
C SER A 34 4.65 0.28 15.38
N TYR A 35 5.01 0.28 14.11
CA TYR A 35 4.74 -0.84 13.20
C TYR A 35 5.91 -1.80 13.12
N PHE A 36 5.61 -3.08 12.89
CA PHE A 36 6.59 -4.05 12.40
C PHE A 36 6.80 -3.81 10.92
N THR A 37 8.01 -3.46 10.52
CA THR A 37 8.33 -3.24 9.11
C THR A 37 8.84 -4.51 8.47
N ILE A 38 8.16 -4.96 7.41
CA ILE A 38 8.59 -6.04 6.54
C ILE A 38 9.17 -5.39 5.27
N LEU A 39 10.42 -5.70 4.98
CA LEU A 39 11.12 -5.15 3.83
C LEU A 39 10.87 -5.99 2.58
N TYR A 40 10.66 -5.33 1.44
CA TYR A 40 10.60 -5.99 0.14
C TYR A 40 11.55 -5.34 -0.86
N TYR A 41 11.83 -6.00 -1.96
CA TYR A 41 12.61 -5.50 -3.09
C TYR A 41 12.03 -6.03 -4.40
N GLY A 42 12.43 -5.38 -5.51
CA GLY A 42 11.93 -5.75 -6.83
C GLY A 42 10.50 -5.28 -7.10
N TYR A 43 9.77 -6.05 -7.90
CA TYR A 43 8.37 -5.76 -8.25
C TYR A 43 7.42 -6.49 -7.29
N PRO A 44 6.84 -5.81 -6.32
CA PRO A 44 5.89 -6.42 -5.40
C PRO A 44 4.54 -6.66 -6.09
N ASN A 45 3.74 -7.57 -5.52
CA ASN A 45 2.32 -7.64 -5.83
C ASN A 45 1.61 -6.41 -5.23
N THR A 46 1.31 -5.42 -6.07
CA THR A 46 0.74 -4.12 -5.66
C THR A 46 -0.65 -4.27 -5.03
N GLU A 47 -1.51 -5.17 -5.58
CA GLU A 47 -2.84 -5.43 -5.01
C GLU A 47 -2.72 -5.97 -3.59
N ARG A 48 -1.80 -6.91 -3.37
CA ARG A 48 -1.53 -7.44 -2.04
C ARG A 48 -1.02 -6.36 -1.08
N LEU A 49 -0.17 -5.44 -1.52
CA LEU A 49 0.30 -4.33 -0.68
C LEU A 49 -0.83 -3.40 -0.28
N ILE A 50 -1.75 -3.08 -1.19
CA ILE A 50 -2.94 -2.26 -0.90
C ILE A 50 -3.82 -2.95 0.15
N LEU A 51 -4.06 -4.26 0.01
CA LEU A 51 -4.83 -5.03 0.99
C LEU A 51 -4.12 -5.09 2.35
N ALA A 52 -2.81 -5.30 2.36
CA ALA A 52 -2.01 -5.31 3.59
C ALA A 52 -2.04 -3.95 4.31
N GLU A 53 -2.02 -2.83 3.56
CA GLU A 53 -2.15 -1.49 4.13
C GLU A 53 -3.51 -1.28 4.78
N SER A 54 -4.60 -1.76 4.17
CA SER A 54 -5.96 -1.65 4.73
C SER A 54 -6.16 -2.34 6.08
N ILE A 55 -5.32 -3.34 6.40
CA ILE A 55 -5.33 -4.05 7.69
C ILE A 55 -4.12 -3.71 8.58
N SER A 56 -3.28 -2.76 8.16
CA SER A 56 -2.04 -2.39 8.85
C SER A 56 -2.27 -1.95 10.30
N GLU A 57 -3.34 -1.22 10.58
CA GLU A 57 -3.70 -0.78 11.94
C GLU A 57 -4.01 -1.95 12.88
N LYS A 58 -4.68 -2.99 12.37
CA LYS A 58 -5.03 -4.20 13.14
C LYS A 58 -3.79 -4.99 13.55
N TRP A 59 -2.87 -5.19 12.61
CA TRP A 59 -1.70 -6.04 12.77
C TRP A 59 -0.45 -5.27 13.19
N LYS A 60 -0.47 -3.94 13.07
CA LYS A 60 0.73 -3.09 13.22
C LYS A 60 1.89 -3.59 12.34
N ILE A 61 1.57 -4.02 11.12
CA ILE A 61 2.52 -4.48 10.12
C ILE A 61 2.47 -3.52 8.94
N LYS A 62 3.64 -3.09 8.47
CA LYS A 62 3.82 -2.29 7.25
C LYS A 62 4.86 -2.94 6.35
N TYR A 63 4.70 -2.72 5.06
CA TYR A 63 5.69 -3.10 4.05
C TYR A 63 6.46 -1.86 3.59
N GLU A 64 7.78 -2.00 3.47
CA GLU A 64 8.66 -0.91 3.01
C GLU A 64 9.60 -1.42 1.93
N GLU A 65 9.74 -0.63 0.85
CA GLU A 65 10.70 -0.92 -0.20
C GLU A 65 12.12 -0.65 0.31
N ALA A 66 12.95 -1.70 0.35
CA ALA A 66 14.33 -1.62 0.76
C ALA A 66 15.27 -1.40 -0.43
N ALA A 67 14.89 -1.88 -1.62
CA ALA A 67 15.69 -1.74 -2.84
C ALA A 67 14.83 -2.03 -4.08
N GLY A 68 15.28 -1.51 -5.23
CA GLY A 68 14.67 -1.80 -6.53
C GLY A 68 14.98 -3.21 -7.05
N CYS A 69 14.79 -3.42 -8.37
CA CYS A 69 14.87 -4.75 -8.99
C CYS A 69 16.27 -5.35 -9.05
N ALA A 70 17.32 -4.52 -9.10
CA ALA A 70 18.70 -4.97 -9.20
C ALA A 70 19.39 -4.82 -7.84
N ILE A 71 19.56 -5.92 -7.13
CA ILE A 71 20.29 -5.97 -5.86
C ILE A 71 21.40 -7.02 -5.92
N ASP A 72 22.46 -6.79 -5.15
CA ASP A 72 23.49 -7.81 -4.95
C ASP A 72 23.10 -8.82 -3.85
N GLY A 73 23.70 -9.99 -3.86
CA GLY A 73 23.41 -11.05 -2.89
C GLY A 73 23.77 -10.68 -1.43
N LYS A 74 24.55 -9.60 -1.20
CA LYS A 74 24.83 -9.08 0.14
C LYS A 74 23.65 -8.26 0.67
N THR A 75 23.07 -7.44 -0.17
CA THR A 75 21.88 -6.63 0.13
C THR A 75 20.67 -7.54 0.38
N GLU A 76 20.48 -8.55 -0.49
CA GLU A 76 19.43 -9.56 -0.33
C GLU A 76 19.49 -10.25 1.05
N ARG A 77 20.66 -10.80 1.41
CA ARG A 77 20.86 -11.42 2.74
C ARG A 77 20.57 -10.47 3.90
N LYS A 78 20.94 -9.19 3.79
CA LYS A 78 20.63 -8.20 4.84
C LYS A 78 19.11 -7.98 5.00
N ILE A 79 18.37 -7.93 3.89
CA ILE A 79 16.91 -7.80 3.92
C ILE A 79 16.28 -9.03 4.56
N GLU A 80 16.70 -10.23 4.15
CA GLU A 80 16.22 -11.50 4.71
C GLU A 80 16.48 -11.61 6.22
N ASP A 81 17.70 -11.25 6.67
CA ASP A 81 18.06 -11.25 8.09
C ASP A 81 17.22 -10.28 8.91
N LYS A 82 16.93 -9.08 8.38
CA LYS A 82 16.03 -8.12 9.03
C LYS A 82 14.61 -8.66 9.09
N ASN A 83 14.09 -9.18 7.99
CA ASN A 83 12.74 -9.76 7.94
C ASN A 83 12.61 -10.94 8.91
N ARG A 84 13.60 -11.82 9.01
CA ARG A 84 13.61 -12.92 9.97
C ARG A 84 13.48 -12.42 11.42
N LYS A 85 14.22 -11.36 11.79
CA LYS A 85 14.11 -10.72 13.10
C LYS A 85 12.72 -10.10 13.33
N THR A 86 12.17 -9.45 12.30
CA THR A 86 10.83 -8.87 12.34
C THR A 86 9.76 -9.95 12.51
N TYR A 87 9.84 -11.05 11.76
CA TYR A 87 8.90 -12.17 11.86
C TYR A 87 8.91 -12.80 13.26
N ALA A 88 10.07 -12.98 13.86
CA ALA A 88 10.17 -13.49 15.22
C ALA A 88 9.49 -12.55 16.25
N LYS A 89 9.57 -11.22 16.05
CA LYS A 89 8.88 -10.24 16.90
C LYS A 89 7.35 -10.28 16.70
N ILE A 90 6.89 -10.43 15.45
CA ILE A 90 5.47 -10.58 15.12
C ILE A 90 4.91 -11.85 15.75
N GLU A 91 5.62 -12.98 15.59
CA GLU A 91 5.24 -14.26 16.16
C GLU A 91 5.16 -14.21 17.68
N LYS A 92 6.12 -13.56 18.34
CA LYS A 92 6.09 -13.33 19.80
C LYS A 92 4.84 -12.54 20.24
N LYS A 93 4.36 -11.59 19.40
CA LYS A 93 3.21 -10.74 19.74
C LYS A 93 1.86 -11.40 19.43
N TYR A 94 1.77 -12.12 18.30
CA TYR A 94 0.49 -12.61 17.76
C TYR A 94 0.34 -14.13 17.78
N GLY A 95 1.41 -14.88 18.17
CA GLY A 95 1.44 -16.34 18.21
C GLY A 95 1.98 -16.98 16.95
N GLU A 96 2.28 -18.29 17.00
CA GLU A 96 2.91 -19.06 15.92
C GLU A 96 2.07 -19.11 14.62
N ASP A 97 0.74 -19.04 14.77
CA ASP A 97 -0.23 -19.08 13.68
C ASP A 97 -0.51 -17.71 13.04
N TRP A 98 0.26 -16.67 13.40
CA TRP A 98 0.02 -15.30 12.95
C TRP A 98 -0.03 -15.17 11.41
N LYS A 99 0.81 -15.90 10.69
CA LYS A 99 0.84 -15.85 9.23
C LYS A 99 -0.48 -16.31 8.61
N ILE A 100 -1.03 -17.40 9.12
CA ILE A 100 -2.31 -17.96 8.64
C ILE A 100 -3.44 -16.95 8.91
N LYS A 101 -3.46 -16.36 10.10
CA LYS A 101 -4.47 -15.36 10.47
C LYS A 101 -4.32 -14.07 9.64
N TYR A 102 -3.09 -13.64 9.42
CA TYR A 102 -2.80 -12.46 8.60
C TYR A 102 -3.20 -12.64 7.13
N GLU A 103 -2.86 -13.80 6.54
CA GLU A 103 -3.29 -14.12 5.18
C GLU A 103 -4.82 -14.20 5.06
N LYS A 104 -5.48 -14.80 6.05
CA LYS A 104 -6.94 -14.81 6.09
C LYS A 104 -7.51 -13.39 6.09
N ASP A 105 -6.97 -12.50 6.90
CA ASP A 105 -7.43 -11.10 6.96
C ASP A 105 -7.17 -10.34 5.64
N ILE A 106 -6.07 -10.63 4.93
CA ILE A 106 -5.83 -10.09 3.58
C ILE A 106 -6.89 -10.56 2.59
N ILE A 107 -7.22 -11.86 2.61
CA ILE A 107 -8.27 -12.42 1.75
C ILE A 107 -9.63 -11.80 2.09
N ASP A 108 -9.97 -11.72 3.38
CA ASP A 108 -11.22 -11.13 3.85
C ASP A 108 -11.32 -9.63 3.44
N ALA A 109 -10.21 -8.89 3.48
CA ALA A 109 -10.14 -7.50 2.99
C ALA A 109 -10.38 -7.42 1.47
N GLY A 110 -9.82 -8.34 0.69
CA GLY A 110 -10.05 -8.42 -0.75
C GLY A 110 -11.52 -8.68 -1.09
N ILE A 111 -12.15 -9.65 -0.40
CA ILE A 111 -13.58 -9.95 -0.55
C ILE A 111 -14.42 -8.71 -0.18
N ALA A 112 -14.09 -8.05 0.94
CA ALA A 112 -14.80 -6.85 1.35
C ALA A 112 -14.68 -5.71 0.33
N GLN A 113 -13.52 -5.53 -0.30
CA GLN A 113 -13.33 -4.53 -1.36
C GLN A 113 -14.16 -4.85 -2.61
N ALA A 114 -14.28 -6.12 -3.00
CA ALA A 114 -15.14 -6.54 -4.10
C ALA A 114 -16.63 -6.27 -3.79
N ASP A 115 -17.11 -6.69 -2.60
CA ASP A 115 -18.49 -6.44 -2.15
C ASP A 115 -18.81 -4.93 -2.12
N ILE A 116 -17.87 -4.10 -1.65
CA ILE A 116 -18.02 -2.65 -1.63
C ILE A 116 -18.20 -2.10 -3.05
N MET A 117 -17.39 -2.55 -4.00
CA MET A 117 -17.50 -2.09 -5.38
C MET A 117 -18.83 -2.52 -6.01
N ASP A 118 -19.29 -3.73 -5.80
CA ASP A 118 -20.59 -4.20 -6.27
C ASP A 118 -21.75 -3.34 -5.75
N ILE A 119 -21.65 -2.90 -4.49
CA ILE A 119 -22.64 -2.00 -3.89
C ILE A 119 -22.53 -0.59 -4.51
N LEU A 120 -21.32 -0.06 -4.66
CA LEU A 120 -21.09 1.29 -5.18
C LEU A 120 -21.52 1.44 -6.64
N ILE A 121 -21.15 0.51 -7.53
CA ILE A 121 -21.49 0.60 -8.96
C ILE A 121 -23.00 0.57 -9.23
N THR A 122 -23.78 0.00 -8.32
CA THR A 122 -25.25 0.00 -8.40
C THR A 122 -25.89 1.22 -7.73
N ASN A 123 -25.12 2.00 -6.94
CA ASN A 123 -25.62 3.15 -6.20
C ASN A 123 -25.69 4.41 -7.08
N LYS A 124 -26.89 5.05 -7.13
CA LYS A 124 -27.11 6.23 -7.97
C LYS A 124 -26.26 7.44 -7.56
N THR A 125 -26.08 7.65 -6.25
CA THR A 125 -25.28 8.79 -5.73
C THR A 125 -23.81 8.62 -6.10
N PHE A 126 -23.26 7.41 -5.94
CA PHE A 126 -21.90 7.12 -6.36
C PHE A 126 -21.69 7.39 -7.86
N ARG A 127 -22.59 6.87 -8.71
CA ARG A 127 -22.50 7.07 -10.16
C ARG A 127 -22.56 8.54 -10.55
N ALA A 128 -23.44 9.32 -9.93
CA ALA A 128 -23.54 10.76 -10.19
C ALA A 128 -22.28 11.52 -9.76
N GLU A 129 -21.65 11.14 -8.63
CA GLU A 129 -20.41 11.79 -8.18
C GLU A 129 -19.22 11.45 -9.09
N ILE A 130 -19.01 10.19 -9.47
CA ILE A 130 -17.90 9.84 -10.37
C ILE A 130 -18.08 10.45 -11.77
N GLU A 131 -19.32 10.51 -12.31
CA GLU A 131 -19.63 11.17 -13.56
C GLU A 131 -19.32 12.66 -13.52
N LYS A 132 -19.68 13.35 -12.44
CA LYS A 132 -19.39 14.76 -12.21
C LYS A 132 -17.88 15.06 -12.21
N HIS A 133 -17.08 14.11 -11.76
CA HIS A 133 -15.62 14.22 -11.72
C HIS A 133 -14.92 13.56 -12.92
N HIS A 134 -15.68 13.15 -13.94
CA HIS A 134 -15.17 12.49 -15.15
C HIS A 134 -14.34 11.22 -14.86
N ILE A 135 -14.70 10.48 -13.81
CA ILE A 135 -14.02 9.24 -13.41
C ILE A 135 -14.75 8.05 -14.06
N GLU A 136 -14.02 7.22 -14.79
CA GLU A 136 -14.55 5.98 -15.35
C GLU A 136 -14.65 4.89 -14.26
N ILE A 137 -15.74 4.09 -14.33
CA ILE A 137 -15.99 3.03 -13.32
C ILE A 137 -14.84 2.02 -13.29
N ASP A 138 -14.32 1.63 -14.45
CA ASP A 138 -13.26 0.62 -14.58
C ASP A 138 -11.88 1.12 -14.07
N GLY A 139 -11.71 2.45 -13.96
CA GLY A 139 -10.48 3.11 -13.52
C GLY A 139 -10.60 3.78 -12.15
N VAL A 140 -11.60 3.44 -11.34
CA VAL A 140 -11.80 4.07 -10.03
C VAL A 140 -10.64 3.78 -9.10
N ASP A 141 -9.83 4.82 -8.83
CA ASP A 141 -8.81 4.78 -7.78
C ASP A 141 -9.46 5.03 -6.42
N LYS A 142 -9.26 4.13 -5.47
CA LYS A 142 -9.92 4.14 -4.18
C LYS A 142 -9.06 3.66 -3.05
N GLU A 143 -9.34 4.19 -1.87
CA GLU A 143 -8.85 3.66 -0.60
C GLU A 143 -10.02 3.23 0.27
N VAL A 144 -9.91 2.04 0.87
CA VAL A 144 -10.96 1.43 1.69
C VAL A 144 -10.44 1.21 3.10
N TRP A 145 -11.11 1.81 4.08
CA TRP A 145 -10.75 1.72 5.48
C TRP A 145 -11.91 1.15 6.30
N PRO A 146 -11.69 0.09 7.10
CA PRO A 146 -12.73 -0.45 7.97
C PRO A 146 -13.07 0.57 9.07
N LEU A 147 -14.35 0.68 9.38
CA LEU A 147 -14.84 1.46 10.52
C LEU A 147 -15.01 0.56 11.75
N LYS A 148 -15.34 1.16 12.90
CA LYS A 148 -15.56 0.41 14.15
C LYS A 148 -16.73 -0.55 14.07
N GLU A 149 -17.77 -0.20 13.32
CA GLU A 149 -18.93 -1.04 13.08
C GLU A 149 -18.56 -2.15 12.07
N SER A 150 -18.87 -3.39 12.42
CA SER A 150 -18.58 -4.53 11.56
C SER A 150 -19.35 -4.48 10.24
N GLY A 151 -18.64 -4.56 9.13
CA GLY A 151 -19.17 -4.45 7.78
C GLY A 151 -19.35 -3.02 7.29
N ALA A 152 -18.95 -2.02 8.09
CA ALA A 152 -18.95 -0.62 7.69
C ALA A 152 -17.53 -0.17 7.28
N TYR A 153 -17.46 0.58 6.20
CA TYR A 153 -16.21 1.06 5.60
C TYR A 153 -16.31 2.52 5.18
N GLN A 154 -15.19 3.22 5.31
CA GLN A 154 -14.99 4.51 4.65
C GLN A 154 -14.27 4.25 3.33
N VAL A 155 -14.81 4.77 2.24
CA VAL A 155 -14.25 4.65 0.89
C VAL A 155 -13.97 6.03 0.36
N LYS A 156 -12.69 6.33 0.12
CA LYS A 156 -12.26 7.55 -0.56
C LYS A 156 -12.05 7.25 -2.03
N ILE A 157 -12.63 8.09 -2.87
CA ILE A 157 -12.51 8.02 -4.33
C ILE A 157 -11.60 9.13 -4.79
N TYR A 158 -10.65 8.79 -5.62
CA TYR A 158 -9.68 9.73 -6.16
C TYR A 158 -9.88 9.92 -7.65
N GLY A 159 -9.65 11.12 -8.11
CA GLY A 159 -9.52 11.52 -9.50
C GLY A 159 -8.23 12.30 -9.69
N SER A 160 -8.10 12.94 -10.84
CA SER A 160 -6.99 13.83 -11.15
C SER A 160 -7.51 15.25 -11.38
N ASP A 161 -6.74 16.24 -10.95
CA ASP A 161 -6.97 17.64 -11.29
C ASP A 161 -6.41 17.98 -12.68
N GLU A 162 -6.50 19.25 -13.07
CA GLU A 162 -5.98 19.78 -14.35
C GLU A 162 -4.47 19.59 -14.52
N LYS A 163 -3.73 19.35 -13.43
CA LYS A 163 -2.27 19.10 -13.43
C LYS A 163 -1.94 17.60 -13.38
N ASN A 164 -2.94 16.72 -13.45
CA ASN A 164 -2.82 15.28 -13.24
C ASN A 164 -2.36 14.91 -11.80
N GLU A 165 -2.60 15.77 -10.81
CA GLU A 165 -2.35 15.45 -9.42
C GLU A 165 -3.55 14.69 -8.84
N LYS A 166 -3.28 13.65 -8.06
CA LYS A 166 -4.30 12.84 -7.38
C LYS A 166 -5.04 13.68 -6.34
N ILE A 167 -6.35 13.84 -6.52
CA ILE A 167 -7.23 14.56 -5.59
C ILE A 167 -8.33 13.66 -5.06
N ASN A 168 -8.75 13.86 -3.80
CA ASN A 168 -9.92 13.18 -3.26
C ASN A 168 -11.20 13.87 -3.81
N CYS A 169 -11.92 13.16 -4.68
CA CYS A 169 -13.15 13.68 -5.28
C CYS A 169 -14.34 13.54 -4.35
N CYS A 170 -14.50 12.41 -3.70
CA CYS A 170 -15.60 12.13 -2.79
C CYS A 170 -15.24 11.00 -1.80
N THR A 171 -15.98 10.99 -0.70
CA THR A 171 -15.83 9.97 0.34
C THR A 171 -17.19 9.38 0.67
N PHE A 172 -17.27 8.07 0.76
CA PHE A 172 -18.49 7.35 1.11
C PHE A 172 -18.31 6.56 2.39
N HIS A 173 -19.40 6.42 3.15
CA HIS A 173 -19.55 5.32 4.10
C HIS A 173 -20.40 4.25 3.43
N VAL A 174 -19.86 3.03 3.40
CA VAL A 174 -20.50 1.85 2.81
C VAL A 174 -20.67 0.80 3.90
N ASN A 175 -21.87 0.25 4.03
CA ASN A 175 -22.10 -0.91 4.90
C ASN A 175 -22.47 -2.10 4.03
N THR A 176 -21.62 -3.14 4.03
CA THR A 176 -21.77 -4.33 3.19
C THR A 176 -22.87 -5.26 3.67
N LYS A 177 -23.25 -5.21 4.96
CA LYS A 177 -24.29 -6.07 5.54
C LYS A 177 -25.69 -5.64 5.12
N ASN A 178 -25.98 -4.34 5.19
CA ASN A 178 -27.29 -3.78 4.83
C ASN A 178 -27.30 -3.09 3.47
N LYS A 179 -26.17 -3.10 2.74
CA LYS A 179 -25.99 -2.51 1.41
C LYS A 179 -26.34 -1.02 1.34
N THR A 180 -26.01 -0.27 2.40
CA THR A 180 -26.25 1.18 2.43
C THR A 180 -25.00 1.97 2.05
N VAL A 181 -25.21 3.10 1.36
CA VAL A 181 -24.15 4.02 0.92
C VAL A 181 -24.53 5.43 1.31
N TYR A 182 -23.64 6.13 1.97
CA TYR A 182 -23.79 7.54 2.37
C TYR A 182 -22.59 8.34 1.85
N LEU A 183 -22.89 9.42 1.11
CA LEU A 183 -21.87 10.40 0.71
C LEU A 183 -21.49 11.23 1.93
N ILE A 184 -20.20 11.31 2.20
CA ILE A 184 -19.61 12.17 3.24
C ILE A 184 -19.06 13.41 2.53
N LYS A 185 -19.45 14.57 2.98
CA LYS A 185 -18.98 15.84 2.41
C LYS A 185 -17.72 16.34 3.08
#